data_57d971958b7b3396c28f27b39956440d
#
_entry.id   57d971958b7b3396c28f27b39956440d
#
_cell.length_a   1.000
_cell.length_b   1.000
_cell.length_c   1.000
_cell.angle_alpha   90.00
_cell.angle_beta   90.00
_cell.angle_gamma   90.00
#
_symmetry.space_group_name_H-M   'P 1'
#
loop_
_entity.id
_entity.type
_entity.pdbx_description
1 polymer ?
#
loop_
_entity_poly.entity_id
_entity_poly.type
_entity_poly.pdbx_seq_one_letter_code
_entity_poly.pdbx_strand_id
1 'polypeptide(L)'
;MKFYIVDKTDPIISAYKKIYPAMFEENDIPEEIQKQLKYPQLLYNVQAEMLRVYHNVKEDVLYRKSDIWSLATYGKSTSKTKTATLEPYYTMLKTPDGETRFGLVQMYTQKNKSNIISLHSSVITYIVSPV
;
A
#
# COMPACT_ATOMS: atom_id res chain seq x y z
N MET A 1 21.33 -7.84 -15.06
CA MET A 1 20.09 -7.30 -14.48
C MET A 1 20.37 -5.85 -14.17
N LYS A 2 19.51 -4.93 -14.58
CA LYS A 2 19.64 -3.50 -14.31
C LYS A 2 18.42 -3.01 -13.52
N PHE A 3 18.62 -2.02 -12.64
CA PHE A 3 17.58 -1.44 -11.80
C PHE A 3 17.28 -0.02 -12.23
N TYR A 4 16.03 0.33 -12.35
CA TYR A 4 15.58 1.70 -12.52
C TYR A 4 15.35 2.35 -11.16
N ILE A 5 15.71 3.62 -11.04
CA ILE A 5 15.51 4.41 -9.82
C ILE A 5 14.18 5.14 -9.94
N VAL A 6 13.27 4.87 -9.01
CA VAL A 6 11.95 5.54 -8.93
C VAL A 6 12.08 6.88 -8.23
N ASP A 7 12.78 6.91 -7.09
CA ASP A 7 13.04 8.14 -6.33
C ASP A 7 14.53 8.47 -6.37
N LYS A 8 14.88 9.50 -7.14
CA LYS A 8 16.25 9.98 -7.29
C LYS A 8 16.75 10.78 -6.08
N THR A 9 15.84 11.18 -5.19
CA THR A 9 16.14 11.98 -4.00
C THR A 9 16.48 11.14 -2.79
N ASP A 10 16.19 9.83 -2.84
CA ASP A 10 16.48 8.90 -1.74
C ASP A 10 17.99 8.79 -1.49
N PRO A 11 18.47 9.14 -0.27
CA PRO A 11 19.89 9.11 0.07
C PRO A 11 20.47 7.70 0.08
N ILE A 12 19.66 6.68 0.41
CA ILE A 12 20.08 5.27 0.44
C ILE A 12 20.33 4.79 -0.99
N ILE A 13 19.39 5.04 -1.90
CA ILE A 13 19.54 4.69 -3.32
C ILE A 13 20.75 5.41 -3.93
N SER A 14 20.95 6.68 -3.59
CA SER A 14 22.11 7.46 -4.03
C SER A 14 23.44 6.87 -3.57
N ALA A 15 23.50 6.34 -2.34
CA ALA A 15 24.66 5.64 -1.82
C ALA A 15 24.91 4.32 -2.57
N TYR A 16 23.87 3.50 -2.77
CA TYR A 16 23.98 2.26 -3.53
C TYR A 16 24.42 2.48 -4.98
N LYS A 17 23.91 3.54 -5.65
CA LYS A 17 24.32 3.91 -7.01
C LYS A 17 25.82 4.22 -7.08
N LYS A 18 26.37 4.88 -6.05
CA LYS A 18 27.81 5.16 -5.98
C LYS A 18 28.66 3.91 -5.80
N ILE A 19 28.18 2.94 -5.02
CA ILE A 19 28.88 1.69 -4.74
C ILE A 19 28.80 0.73 -5.95
N TYR A 20 27.64 0.65 -6.59
CA TYR A 20 27.37 -0.30 -7.68
C TYR A 20 26.82 0.38 -8.93
N PRO A 21 27.56 1.29 -9.57
CA PRO A 21 27.04 2.08 -10.71
C PRO A 21 26.58 1.20 -11.88
N ALA A 22 27.24 0.09 -12.13
CA ALA A 22 26.90 -0.81 -13.23
C ALA A 22 25.54 -1.53 -13.07
N MET A 23 24.96 -1.53 -11.88
CA MET A 23 23.67 -2.16 -11.62
C MET A 23 22.49 -1.24 -11.90
N PHE A 24 22.70 0.06 -11.96
CA PHE A 24 21.63 1.03 -12.15
C PHE A 24 21.59 1.53 -13.60
N GLU A 25 20.37 1.69 -14.11
CA GLU A 25 20.14 2.35 -15.39
C GLU A 25 20.15 3.86 -15.18
N GLU A 26 20.84 4.59 -16.07
CA GLU A 26 20.94 6.04 -15.98
C GLU A 26 19.71 6.74 -16.57
N ASN A 27 19.09 6.10 -17.53
CA ASN A 27 17.90 6.61 -18.19
C ASN A 27 16.66 6.49 -17.29
N ASP A 28 15.69 7.35 -17.54
CA ASP A 28 14.39 7.25 -16.91
C ASP A 28 13.66 5.95 -17.30
N ILE A 29 12.72 5.55 -16.45
CA ILE A 29 11.93 4.35 -16.70
C ILE A 29 11.13 4.55 -17.99
N PRO A 30 11.23 3.64 -18.98
CA PRO A 30 10.42 3.71 -20.19
C PRO A 30 8.93 3.77 -19.88
N GLU A 31 8.17 4.55 -20.63
CA GLU A 31 6.74 4.77 -20.40
C GLU A 31 5.92 3.45 -20.38
N GLU A 32 6.31 2.51 -21.23
CA GLU A 32 5.68 1.18 -21.28
C GLU A 32 5.85 0.40 -19.96
N ILE A 33 7.01 0.51 -19.33
CA ILE A 33 7.28 -0.11 -18.02
C ILE A 33 6.55 0.67 -16.93
N GLN A 34 6.55 2.01 -17.01
CA GLN A 34 5.84 2.84 -16.04
C GLN A 34 4.37 2.47 -15.92
N LYS A 35 3.69 2.25 -17.05
CA LYS A 35 2.27 1.85 -17.08
C LYS A 35 1.99 0.49 -16.43
N GLN A 36 3.02 -0.35 -16.29
CA GLN A 36 2.90 -1.69 -15.71
C GLN A 36 3.34 -1.77 -14.25
N LEU A 37 3.86 -0.67 -13.69
CA LEU A 37 4.28 -0.67 -12.28
C LEU A 37 3.08 -0.88 -11.36
N LYS A 38 3.30 -1.70 -10.33
CA LYS A 38 2.31 -1.99 -9.29
C LYS A 38 2.78 -1.39 -7.98
N TYR A 39 1.82 -0.98 -7.16
CA TYR A 39 2.16 -0.52 -5.82
C TYR A 39 2.82 -1.66 -5.02
N PRO A 40 3.99 -1.43 -4.38
CA PRO A 40 4.71 -2.48 -3.68
C PRO A 40 3.90 -3.02 -2.51
N GLN A 41 3.59 -4.31 -2.53
CA GLN A 41 2.75 -4.96 -1.50
C GLN A 41 3.37 -4.86 -0.10
N LEU A 42 4.69 -4.98 0.02
CA LEU A 42 5.36 -4.84 1.32
C LEU A 42 5.14 -3.46 1.92
N LEU A 43 5.34 -2.41 1.14
CA LEU A 43 5.11 -1.03 1.58
C LEU A 43 3.65 -0.81 1.96
N TYR A 44 2.75 -1.33 1.14
CA TYR A 44 1.31 -1.27 1.41
C TYR A 44 0.94 -1.94 2.73
N ASN A 45 1.49 -3.13 3.00
CA ASN A 45 1.23 -3.86 4.24
C ASN A 45 1.68 -3.08 5.47
N VAL A 46 2.85 -2.43 5.40
CA VAL A 46 3.33 -1.56 6.49
C VAL A 46 2.38 -0.38 6.70
N GLN A 47 1.98 0.29 5.62
CA GLN A 47 1.04 1.41 5.70
C GLN A 47 -0.33 0.97 6.23
N ALA A 48 -0.82 -0.19 5.82
CA ALA A 48 -2.07 -0.76 6.28
C ALA A 48 -2.05 -1.05 7.80
N GLU A 49 -0.95 -1.61 8.30
CA GLU A 49 -0.77 -1.84 9.73
C GLU A 49 -0.64 -0.52 10.52
N MET A 50 0.03 0.47 9.98
CA MET A 50 0.09 1.80 10.59
C MET A 50 -1.29 2.44 10.66
N LEU A 51 -2.04 2.40 9.57
CA LEU A 51 -3.39 2.97 9.49
C LEU A 51 -4.35 2.32 10.50
N ARG A 52 -4.20 1.04 10.75
CA ARG A 52 -5.00 0.29 11.73
C ARG A 52 -4.98 0.92 13.12
N VAL A 53 -3.84 1.50 13.50
CA VAL A 53 -3.64 2.11 14.82
C VAL A 53 -3.77 3.64 14.77
N TYR A 54 -3.18 4.28 13.74
CA TYR A 54 -2.98 5.72 13.68
C TYR A 54 -3.99 6.46 12.80
N HIS A 55 -5.09 5.81 12.40
CA HIS A 55 -6.18 6.50 11.69
C HIS A 55 -6.86 7.56 12.57
N ASN A 56 -6.82 7.40 13.87
CA ASN A 56 -7.34 8.36 14.83
C ASN A 56 -6.19 9.16 15.46
N VAL A 57 -6.30 10.48 15.39
CA VAL A 57 -5.27 11.41 15.89
C VAL A 57 -5.51 11.90 17.32
N LYS A 58 -6.61 11.48 17.95
CA LYS A 58 -6.92 11.88 19.34
C LYS A 58 -6.03 11.13 20.33
N GLU A 59 -5.28 11.86 21.13
CA GLU A 59 -4.27 11.31 22.04
C GLU A 59 -4.85 10.32 23.05
N ASP A 60 -6.00 10.63 23.64
CA ASP A 60 -6.68 9.78 24.60
C ASP A 60 -7.16 8.46 23.99
N VAL A 61 -7.63 8.49 22.74
CA VAL A 61 -8.08 7.31 22.00
C VAL A 61 -6.90 6.40 21.67
N LEU A 62 -5.78 7.01 21.25
CA LEU A 62 -4.53 6.28 20.97
C LEU A 62 -3.97 5.63 22.24
N TYR A 63 -3.89 6.38 23.33
CA TYR A 63 -3.38 5.87 24.61
C TYR A 63 -4.22 4.70 25.14
N ARG A 64 -5.55 4.84 25.13
CA ARG A 64 -6.48 3.80 25.60
C ARG A 64 -6.63 2.64 24.60
N LYS A 65 -6.14 2.78 23.38
CA LYS A 65 -6.32 1.80 22.28
C LYS A 65 -7.78 1.42 22.06
N SER A 66 -8.70 2.39 22.24
CA SER A 66 -10.14 2.16 22.25
C SER A 66 -10.74 2.03 20.84
N ASP A 67 -10.06 2.55 19.83
CA ASP A 67 -10.51 2.52 18.42
C ASP A 67 -9.42 1.94 17.52
N ILE A 68 -9.04 0.70 17.76
CA ILE A 68 -8.12 -0.02 16.86
C ILE A 68 -8.94 -0.78 15.85
N TRP A 69 -8.63 -0.60 14.57
CA TRP A 69 -9.23 -1.38 13.51
C TRP A 69 -8.60 -2.77 13.39
N SER A 70 -9.39 -3.70 12.90
CA SER A 70 -8.94 -5.04 12.54
C SER A 70 -8.99 -5.21 11.04
N LEU A 71 -8.09 -6.02 10.49
CA LEU A 71 -8.21 -6.42 9.10
C LEU A 71 -9.47 -7.26 8.92
N ALA A 72 -10.19 -7.03 7.83
CA ALA A 72 -11.38 -7.83 7.52
C ALA A 72 -11.02 -9.31 7.40
N THR A 73 -11.93 -10.16 7.78
CA THR A 73 -11.76 -11.61 7.74
C THR A 73 -12.84 -12.25 6.87
N TYR A 74 -12.53 -13.37 6.27
CA TYR A 74 -13.49 -14.14 5.50
C TYR A 74 -13.66 -15.54 6.08
N GLY A 75 -14.84 -16.14 5.81
CA GLY A 75 -15.21 -17.45 6.35
C GLY A 75 -15.95 -17.35 7.68
N LYS A 76 -16.83 -18.32 7.93
CA LYS A 76 -17.49 -18.48 9.22
C LYS A 76 -16.56 -19.23 10.17
N SER A 77 -16.31 -18.66 11.33
CA SER A 77 -15.64 -19.37 12.42
C SER A 77 -16.56 -20.50 12.91
N THR A 78 -16.38 -21.69 12.37
CA THR A 78 -16.88 -22.91 13.00
C THR A 78 -15.75 -23.50 13.82
N SER A 79 -16.04 -24.28 14.83
CA SER A 79 -15.05 -24.83 15.79
C SER A 79 -13.89 -25.60 15.16
N LYS A 80 -13.93 -25.87 13.85
CA LYS A 80 -12.91 -26.58 13.07
C LYS A 80 -12.23 -25.71 11.99
N THR A 81 -12.75 -24.53 11.67
CA THR A 81 -12.22 -23.68 10.59
C THR A 81 -11.79 -22.35 11.16
N LYS A 82 -10.50 -22.04 11.08
CA LYS A 82 -9.98 -20.72 11.48
C LYS A 82 -10.47 -19.69 10.49
N THR A 83 -10.96 -18.56 11.00
CA THR A 83 -11.25 -17.38 10.18
C THR A 83 -9.93 -16.91 9.58
N ALA A 84 -9.88 -16.76 8.26
CA ALA A 84 -8.70 -16.25 7.59
C ALA A 84 -8.79 -14.72 7.43
N THR A 85 -7.70 -14.04 7.64
CA THR A 85 -7.59 -12.60 7.39
C THR A 85 -7.60 -12.35 5.88
N LEU A 86 -8.34 -11.34 5.45
CA LEU A 86 -8.34 -10.90 4.07
C LEU A 86 -7.04 -10.14 3.81
N GLU A 87 -6.16 -10.75 3.01
CA GLU A 87 -4.94 -10.09 2.58
C GLU A 87 -5.25 -8.98 1.54
N PRO A 88 -4.40 -7.95 1.44
CA PRO A 88 -4.54 -6.95 0.39
C PRO A 88 -4.52 -7.60 -0.99
N TYR A 89 -5.42 -7.18 -1.86
CA TYR A 89 -5.51 -7.71 -3.21
C TYR A 89 -5.52 -6.60 -4.25
N TYR A 90 -5.01 -6.93 -5.43
CA TYR A 90 -5.01 -6.01 -6.56
C TYR A 90 -6.36 -6.01 -7.27
N THR A 91 -6.87 -4.83 -7.58
CA THR A 91 -8.09 -4.66 -8.35
C THR A 91 -8.08 -3.36 -9.15
N MET A 92 -9.02 -3.24 -10.08
CA MET A 92 -9.21 -1.99 -10.82
C MET A 92 -10.04 -1.03 -9.96
N LEU A 93 -9.50 0.15 -9.74
CA LEU A 93 -10.10 1.20 -8.92
C LEU A 93 -10.43 2.41 -9.78
N LYS A 94 -11.63 2.94 -9.61
CA LYS A 94 -11.99 4.22 -10.19
C LYS A 94 -11.52 5.32 -9.24
N THR A 95 -10.58 6.12 -9.71
CA THR A 95 -10.00 7.24 -8.95
C THR A 95 -10.90 8.47 -9.01
N PRO A 96 -10.77 9.45 -8.09
CA PRO A 96 -11.60 10.65 -8.07
C PRO A 96 -11.50 11.50 -9.34
N ASP A 97 -10.41 11.40 -10.09
CA ASP A 97 -10.22 12.02 -11.40
C ASP A 97 -11.02 11.35 -12.54
N GLY A 98 -11.73 10.25 -12.23
CA GLY A 98 -12.57 9.50 -13.18
C GLY A 98 -11.82 8.42 -13.95
N GLU A 99 -10.51 8.31 -13.79
CA GLU A 99 -9.72 7.26 -14.42
C GLU A 99 -9.83 5.92 -13.68
N THR A 100 -9.61 4.84 -14.42
CA THR A 100 -9.54 3.50 -13.82
C THR A 100 -8.08 3.06 -13.73
N ARG A 101 -7.62 2.79 -12.53
CA ARG A 101 -6.24 2.41 -12.27
C ARG A 101 -6.17 1.11 -11.49
N PHE A 102 -5.06 0.39 -11.67
CA PHE A 102 -4.77 -0.84 -10.95
C PHE A 102 -4.13 -0.52 -9.61
N GLY A 103 -4.73 -0.99 -8.53
CA GLY A 103 -4.25 -0.68 -7.19
C GLY A 103 -4.50 -1.79 -6.19
N LEU A 104 -3.90 -1.64 -5.02
CA LEU A 104 -4.11 -2.51 -3.86
C LEU A 104 -5.25 -1.99 -3.00
N VAL A 105 -6.03 -2.91 -2.46
CA VAL A 105 -7.17 -2.62 -1.57
C VAL A 105 -7.07 -3.48 -0.32
N GLN A 106 -7.33 -2.86 0.84
CA GLN A 106 -7.51 -3.52 2.12
C GLN A 106 -8.78 -3.03 2.79
N MET A 107 -9.56 -3.96 3.31
CA MET A 107 -10.77 -3.67 4.07
C MET A 107 -10.51 -3.79 5.56
N TYR A 108 -11.15 -2.92 6.34
CA TYR A 108 -11.05 -2.91 7.78
C TYR A 108 -12.42 -3.08 8.43
N THR A 109 -12.38 -3.71 9.60
CA THR A 109 -13.53 -3.86 10.50
C THR A 109 -13.19 -3.25 11.85
N GLN A 110 -14.19 -2.86 12.61
CA GLN A 110 -13.98 -2.53 14.02
C GLN A 110 -13.60 -3.79 14.79
N LYS A 111 -12.75 -3.65 15.80
CA LYS A 111 -12.36 -4.78 16.68
C LYS A 111 -13.58 -5.52 17.20
N ASN A 112 -13.59 -6.83 17.08
CA ASN A 112 -14.68 -7.72 17.47
C ASN A 112 -16.01 -7.54 16.71
N LYS A 113 -15.99 -6.88 15.54
CA LYS A 113 -17.16 -6.76 14.65
C LYS A 113 -16.80 -7.25 13.25
N SER A 114 -17.80 -7.70 12.52
CA SER A 114 -17.65 -8.21 11.15
C SER A 114 -18.01 -7.19 10.07
N ASN A 115 -18.59 -6.04 10.47
CA ASN A 115 -19.00 -5.02 9.51
C ASN A 115 -17.80 -4.25 9.02
N ILE A 116 -17.66 -4.11 7.71
CA ILE A 116 -16.62 -3.28 7.08
C ILE A 116 -16.92 -1.82 7.43
N ILE A 117 -15.94 -1.13 7.97
CA ILE A 117 -16.03 0.29 8.37
C ILE A 117 -15.19 1.20 7.49
N SER A 118 -14.14 0.67 6.87
CA SER A 118 -13.23 1.44 6.03
C SER A 118 -12.60 0.59 4.94
N LEU A 119 -12.20 1.25 3.88
CA LEU A 119 -11.47 0.67 2.77
C LEU A 119 -10.28 1.59 2.49
N HIS A 120 -9.08 1.04 2.57
CA HIS A 120 -7.85 1.71 2.17
C HIS A 120 -7.45 1.24 0.78
N SER A 121 -7.09 2.16 -0.09
CA SER A 121 -6.61 1.84 -1.42
C SER A 121 -5.37 2.66 -1.77
N SER A 122 -4.43 2.05 -2.48
CA SER A 122 -3.24 2.71 -2.99
C SER A 122 -3.01 2.36 -4.44
N VAL A 123 -2.82 3.37 -5.25
CA VAL A 123 -2.47 3.27 -6.66
C VAL A 123 -1.17 4.03 -6.92
N ILE A 124 -0.39 3.62 -7.91
CA ILE A 124 0.74 4.42 -8.37
C ILE A 124 0.18 5.52 -9.25
N THR A 125 0.35 6.75 -8.82
CA THR A 125 0.09 7.93 -9.63
C THR A 125 1.42 8.46 -10.13
N TYR A 126 1.64 8.42 -11.44
CA TYR A 126 2.80 9.10 -12.03
C TYR A 126 2.52 10.58 -12.07
N ILE A 127 3.31 11.33 -11.33
CA ILE A 127 3.40 12.76 -11.55
C ILE A 127 4.30 12.90 -12.80
N VAL A 128 3.68 12.99 -13.96
CA VAL A 128 4.35 13.56 -15.13
C VAL A 128 4.50 15.04 -14.80
N SER A 129 5.68 15.44 -14.32
CA SER A 129 6.00 16.85 -14.27
C SER A 129 5.90 17.39 -15.69
N PRO A 130 5.03 18.34 -15.99
CA PRO A 130 5.11 19.03 -17.27
C PRO A 130 6.46 19.72 -17.34
N VAL A 131 7.17 19.48 -18.41
CA VAL A 131 8.40 20.19 -18.80
C VAL A 131 8.09 21.65 -19.00
#